data_453c105427894850a05b2a84908aec84
#
_entry.id   453c105427894850a05b2a84908aec84
#
_cell.length_a   1.000
_cell.length_b   1.000
_cell.length_c   1.000
_cell.angle_alpha   90.00
_cell.angle_beta   90.00
_cell.angle_gamma   90.00
#
_symmetry.space_group_name_H-M   'P 1'
#
loop_
_entity.id
_entity.type
_entity.pdbx_description
1 polymer ?
#
loop_
_entity_poly.entity_id
_entity_poly.type
_entity_poly.pdbx_seq_one_letter_code
_entity_poly.pdbx_strand_id
1 'polypeptide(L)'
;MGKIEQKADKESAIIKIMVPNTFVSISHSLFFEYIKFFPKHKIRVITPVNTEEFQKGSADIVAVTGHVTLPDSILIPRGRMIFVPVAAPSFIEKYGLLDHPDRLAEVPVGHTFGGDKFSHTPFDSVCKQGKRCHLHLRQQIEWSSPNLLFESVLAGECASPGMPLFYCIDALRAEKLVPILNGWHRASQFNYLACHSSRWNVPYIRTFMNWFAERFAEKEAHYEKEFAKLFGEELLHELMTS
;
A
#
# COMPACT_ATOMS: atom_id res chain seq x y z
N MET A 1 -20.48 20.30 -7.78
CA MET A 1 -20.52 20.17 -6.31
C MET A 1 -21.95 19.86 -5.85
N GLY A 2 -22.21 18.68 -5.30
CA GLY A 2 -23.56 18.26 -4.94
C GLY A 2 -24.03 18.88 -3.63
N LYS A 3 -25.36 18.87 -3.37
CA LYS A 3 -25.97 19.41 -2.13
C LYS A 3 -25.37 18.85 -0.82
N ILE A 4 -24.77 17.67 -0.86
CA ILE A 4 -24.16 16.99 0.29
C ILE A 4 -22.79 17.61 0.61
N GLU A 5 -21.99 17.95 -0.41
CA GLU A 5 -20.70 18.64 -0.25
C GLU A 5 -20.90 20.04 0.33
N GLN A 6 -21.94 20.77 -0.12
CA GLN A 6 -22.28 22.09 0.44
C GLN A 6 -22.69 22.06 1.92
N LYS A 7 -23.25 20.94 2.40
CA LYS A 7 -23.61 20.79 3.81
C LYS A 7 -22.41 20.42 4.67
N ALA A 8 -21.49 19.59 4.14
CA ALA A 8 -20.26 19.22 4.82
C ALA A 8 -19.35 20.43 5.08
N ASP A 9 -19.27 21.38 4.15
CA ASP A 9 -18.44 22.59 4.26
C ASP A 9 -18.88 23.58 5.35
N LYS A 10 -20.09 23.47 5.84
CA LYS A 10 -20.65 24.39 6.86
C LYS A 10 -20.38 23.98 8.32
N GLU A 11 -20.06 22.74 8.56
CA GLU A 11 -19.88 22.21 9.92
C GLU A 11 -18.40 22.05 10.28
N SER A 12 -17.98 22.49 11.46
CA SER A 12 -16.66 22.16 11.99
C SER A 12 -16.67 20.72 12.47
N ALA A 13 -15.74 19.90 11.95
CA ALA A 13 -15.68 18.48 12.27
C ALA A 13 -14.25 18.01 12.53
N ILE A 14 -14.11 16.99 13.37
CA ILE A 14 -12.86 16.24 13.53
C ILE A 14 -13.08 14.86 12.91
N ILE A 15 -12.32 14.54 11.88
CA ILE A 15 -12.33 13.24 11.21
C ILE A 15 -11.16 12.42 11.77
N LYS A 16 -11.45 11.32 12.44
CA LYS A 16 -10.45 10.40 12.95
C LYS A 16 -10.28 9.27 11.93
N ILE A 17 -9.11 9.15 11.33
CA ILE A 17 -8.77 8.08 10.40
C ILE A 17 -7.63 7.22 10.94
N MET A 18 -7.83 5.92 10.97
CA MET A 18 -6.83 4.93 11.34
C MET A 18 -6.21 4.33 10.08
N VAL A 19 -4.87 4.37 9.99
CA VAL A 19 -4.15 4.00 8.77
C VAL A 19 -2.94 3.13 9.06
N PRO A 20 -2.56 2.20 8.15
CA PRO A 20 -1.28 1.49 8.24
C PRO A 20 -0.10 2.47 8.12
N ASN A 21 1.03 2.13 8.71
CA ASN A 21 2.26 2.94 8.59
C ASN A 21 2.68 3.14 7.13
N THR A 22 2.50 2.12 6.28
CA THR A 22 2.73 2.20 4.83
C THR A 22 1.90 3.26 4.14
N PHE A 23 0.67 3.44 4.59
CA PHE A 23 -0.27 4.37 3.97
C PHE A 23 0.09 5.83 4.19
N VAL A 24 0.72 6.16 5.33
CA VAL A 24 1.08 7.55 5.66
C VAL A 24 2.01 8.15 4.61
N SER A 25 2.97 7.39 4.12
CA SER A 25 3.96 7.87 3.13
C SER A 25 3.32 8.33 1.81
N ILE A 26 2.32 7.61 1.32
CA ILE A 26 1.63 7.96 0.07
C ILE A 26 0.51 9.00 0.28
N SER A 27 -0.09 9.03 1.46
CA SER A 27 -1.34 9.78 1.70
C SER A 27 -1.16 11.12 2.41
N HIS A 28 0.00 11.40 3.03
CA HIS A 28 0.17 12.63 3.82
C HIS A 28 -0.16 13.90 3.03
N SER A 29 0.25 13.97 1.76
CA SER A 29 -0.06 15.12 0.90
C SER A 29 -1.56 15.30 0.65
N LEU A 30 -2.32 14.19 0.56
CA LEU A 30 -3.76 14.21 0.37
C LEU A 30 -4.49 14.74 1.61
N PHE A 31 -4.00 14.49 2.81
CA PHE A 31 -4.58 15.08 4.02
C PHE A 31 -4.45 16.61 4.01
N PHE A 32 -3.28 17.14 3.62
CA PHE A 32 -3.07 18.57 3.49
C PHE A 32 -3.88 19.18 2.34
N GLU A 33 -4.04 18.46 1.23
CA GLU A 33 -4.90 18.89 0.13
C GLU A 33 -6.36 18.95 0.57
N TYR A 34 -6.86 17.93 1.26
CA TYR A 34 -8.24 17.90 1.76
C TYR A 34 -8.57 19.10 2.65
N ILE A 35 -7.73 19.41 3.63
CA ILE A 35 -8.02 20.54 4.55
C ILE A 35 -7.96 21.92 3.86
N LYS A 36 -7.31 22.05 2.69
CA LYS A 36 -7.38 23.26 1.88
C LYS A 36 -8.77 23.45 1.24
N PHE A 37 -9.39 22.34 0.79
CA PHE A 37 -10.76 22.37 0.25
C PHE A 37 -11.82 22.48 1.35
N PHE A 38 -11.57 21.91 2.52
CA PHE A 38 -12.48 21.85 3.66
C PHE A 38 -11.84 22.42 4.92
N PRO A 39 -11.62 23.74 5.00
CA PRO A 39 -10.82 24.37 6.06
C PRO A 39 -11.43 24.29 7.46
N LYS A 40 -12.72 23.98 7.57
CA LYS A 40 -13.40 23.74 8.86
C LYS A 40 -13.20 22.32 9.40
N HIS A 41 -12.68 21.40 8.58
CA HIS A 41 -12.42 20.05 9.01
C HIS A 41 -11.01 19.92 9.59
N LYS A 42 -10.90 19.16 10.66
CA LYS A 42 -9.63 18.73 11.24
C LYS A 42 -9.48 17.22 11.02
N ILE A 43 -8.29 16.78 10.66
CA ILE A 43 -7.98 15.36 10.50
C ILE A 43 -7.10 14.92 11.65
N ARG A 44 -7.48 13.81 12.28
CA ARG A 44 -6.64 13.10 13.26
C ARG A 44 -6.24 11.76 12.66
N VAL A 45 -4.98 11.62 12.31
CA VAL A 45 -4.40 10.38 11.79
C VAL A 45 -3.91 9.53 12.96
N ILE A 46 -4.31 8.28 12.98
CA ILE A 46 -3.97 7.28 14.01
C ILE A 46 -3.22 6.13 13.34
N THR A 47 -2.08 5.74 13.88
CA THR A 47 -1.27 4.62 13.42
C THR A 47 -0.77 3.80 14.60
N PRO A 48 -0.54 2.50 14.45
CA PRO A 48 -0.93 1.63 13.32
C PRO A 48 -2.44 1.36 13.30
N VAL A 49 -2.91 0.64 12.30
CA VAL A 49 -4.27 0.12 12.25
C VAL A 49 -4.47 -0.90 13.38
N ASN A 50 -5.62 -0.77 14.04
CA ASN A 50 -6.15 -1.73 14.98
C ASN A 50 -7.65 -1.85 14.74
N THR A 51 -8.08 -2.92 14.08
CA THR A 51 -9.48 -3.11 13.69
C THR A 51 -10.40 -3.37 14.88
N GLU A 52 -9.90 -3.96 15.97
CA GLU A 52 -10.67 -4.13 17.22
C GLU A 52 -11.00 -2.77 17.84
N GLU A 53 -10.03 -1.87 17.91
CA GLU A 53 -10.23 -0.51 18.41
C GLU A 53 -11.12 0.32 17.46
N PHE A 54 -10.98 0.14 16.14
CA PHE A 54 -11.89 0.74 15.17
C PHE A 54 -13.33 0.27 15.41
N GLN A 55 -13.57 -1.03 15.60
CA GLN A 55 -14.90 -1.57 15.89
C GLN A 55 -15.49 -1.03 17.21
N LYS A 56 -14.66 -0.66 18.17
CA LYS A 56 -15.08 0.03 19.42
C LYS A 56 -15.34 1.54 19.22
N GLY A 57 -15.14 2.07 18.01
CA GLY A 57 -15.41 3.48 17.68
C GLY A 57 -14.29 4.46 18.02
N SER A 58 -13.04 3.98 18.17
CA SER A 58 -11.87 4.85 18.42
C SER A 58 -11.52 5.73 17.22
N ALA A 59 -11.93 5.33 16.00
CA ALA A 59 -11.80 6.11 14.77
C ALA A 59 -13.12 6.09 13.96
N ASP A 60 -13.31 7.11 13.13
CA ASP A 60 -14.45 7.23 12.22
C ASP A 60 -14.25 6.38 10.97
N ILE A 61 -12.99 6.31 10.52
CA ILE A 61 -12.58 5.67 9.26
C ILE A 61 -11.34 4.82 9.52
N VAL A 62 -11.24 3.68 8.84
CA VAL A 62 -10.04 2.86 8.80
C VAL A 62 -9.63 2.58 7.35
N ALA A 63 -8.33 2.67 7.06
CA ALA A 63 -7.76 2.25 5.79
C ALA A 63 -7.23 0.82 5.91
N VAL A 64 -7.67 -0.05 5.04
CA VAL A 64 -7.32 -1.48 5.05
C VAL A 64 -6.91 -1.96 3.66
N THR A 65 -6.16 -3.05 3.59
CA THR A 65 -5.65 -3.64 2.35
C THR A 65 -5.87 -5.14 2.37
N GLY A 66 -6.25 -5.70 1.23
CA GLY A 66 -6.49 -7.13 1.05
C GLY A 66 -7.85 -7.61 1.54
N HIS A 67 -7.93 -8.88 1.90
CA HIS A 67 -9.16 -9.47 2.44
C HIS A 67 -9.37 -9.03 3.88
N VAL A 68 -10.41 -8.24 4.10
CA VAL A 68 -10.77 -7.73 5.44
C VAL A 68 -12.25 -7.97 5.69
N THR A 69 -12.56 -8.58 6.83
CA THR A 69 -13.93 -8.71 7.34
C THR A 69 -14.14 -7.68 8.43
N LEU A 70 -14.94 -6.66 8.15
CA LEU A 70 -15.34 -5.62 9.11
C LEU A 70 -16.85 -5.63 9.25
N PRO A 71 -17.41 -6.27 10.29
CA PRO A 71 -18.84 -6.30 10.53
C PRO A 71 -19.43 -4.89 10.55
N ASP A 72 -20.67 -4.75 10.09
CA ASP A 72 -21.43 -3.50 10.10
C ASP A 72 -20.69 -2.28 9.52
N SER A 73 -19.82 -2.51 8.53
CA SER A 73 -19.03 -1.45 7.91
C SER A 73 -19.33 -1.29 6.43
N ILE A 74 -19.27 -0.05 5.96
CA ILE A 74 -19.28 0.31 4.54
C ILE A 74 -17.82 0.40 4.07
N LEU A 75 -17.49 -0.32 3.01
CA LEU A 75 -16.17 -0.32 2.38
C LEU A 75 -16.24 0.41 1.04
N ILE A 76 -15.32 1.34 0.82
CA ILE A 76 -15.12 2.04 -0.46
C ILE A 76 -13.75 1.65 -1.01
N PRO A 77 -13.67 1.11 -2.25
CA PRO A 77 -12.40 0.84 -2.89
C PRO A 77 -11.65 2.16 -3.15
N ARG A 78 -10.33 2.14 -2.96
CA ARG A 78 -9.44 3.27 -3.18
C ARG A 78 -8.21 2.94 -4.02
N GLY A 79 -8.27 1.89 -4.83
CA GLY A 79 -7.20 1.47 -5.73
C GLY A 79 -6.66 0.08 -5.39
N ARG A 80 -5.51 -0.24 -5.96
CA ARG A 80 -4.86 -1.54 -5.86
C ARG A 80 -3.38 -1.38 -5.51
N MET A 81 -2.93 -2.02 -4.45
CA MET A 81 -1.52 -2.10 -4.11
C MET A 81 -0.82 -3.14 -4.99
N ILE A 82 0.09 -2.67 -5.82
CA ILE A 82 0.98 -3.49 -6.64
C ILE A 82 2.29 -3.65 -5.90
N PHE A 83 2.87 -4.85 -5.95
CA PHE A 83 4.15 -5.16 -5.34
C PHE A 83 5.18 -5.47 -6.42
N VAL A 84 6.31 -4.79 -6.36
CA VAL A 84 7.43 -4.97 -7.29
C VAL A 84 8.58 -5.65 -6.54
N PRO A 85 9.05 -6.81 -6.99
CA PRO A 85 10.30 -7.38 -6.50
C PRO A 85 11.47 -6.51 -6.91
N VAL A 86 12.30 -6.08 -5.96
CA VAL A 86 13.39 -5.13 -6.21
C VAL A 86 14.65 -5.46 -5.42
N ALA A 87 15.80 -5.04 -5.99
CA ALA A 87 17.09 -5.00 -5.32
C ALA A 87 17.88 -3.78 -5.80
N ALA A 88 18.89 -3.36 -5.04
CA ALA A 88 19.85 -2.37 -5.50
C ALA A 88 20.81 -2.98 -6.52
N PRO A 89 21.34 -2.20 -7.51
CA PRO A 89 22.37 -2.68 -8.44
C PRO A 89 23.59 -3.30 -7.74
N SER A 90 24.08 -2.67 -6.66
CA SER A 90 25.19 -3.18 -5.85
C SER A 90 24.90 -4.55 -5.22
N PHE A 91 23.63 -4.83 -4.88
CA PHE A 91 23.22 -6.15 -4.42
C PHE A 91 23.33 -7.20 -5.53
N ILE A 92 22.90 -6.85 -6.75
CA ILE A 92 23.02 -7.74 -7.92
C ILE A 92 24.48 -7.98 -8.30
N GLU A 93 25.33 -6.96 -8.22
CA GLU A 93 26.79 -7.12 -8.44
C GLU A 93 27.42 -8.13 -7.46
N LYS A 94 26.97 -8.12 -6.20
CA LYS A 94 27.48 -8.99 -5.13
C LYS A 94 26.96 -10.41 -5.20
N TYR A 95 25.64 -10.58 -5.45
CA TYR A 95 24.97 -11.88 -5.33
C TYR A 95 24.56 -12.53 -6.67
N GLY A 96 24.76 -11.82 -7.77
CA GLY A 96 24.35 -12.24 -9.11
C GLY A 96 22.88 -11.97 -9.42
N LEU A 97 22.47 -12.33 -10.63
CA LEU A 97 21.13 -12.10 -11.14
C LEU A 97 20.09 -12.92 -10.37
N LEU A 98 19.04 -12.27 -9.92
CA LEU A 98 17.88 -12.86 -9.25
C LEU A 98 16.71 -12.92 -10.23
N ASP A 99 16.71 -13.87 -11.15
CA ASP A 99 15.70 -14.04 -12.19
C ASP A 99 14.58 -15.03 -11.85
N HIS A 100 14.79 -15.87 -10.82
CA HIS A 100 13.84 -16.87 -10.33
C HIS A 100 13.69 -16.84 -8.80
N PRO A 101 12.48 -17.14 -8.24
CA PRO A 101 12.25 -17.15 -6.80
C PRO A 101 13.21 -18.06 -5.99
N ASP A 102 13.64 -19.19 -6.55
CA ASP A 102 14.56 -20.11 -5.87
C ASP A 102 15.90 -19.45 -5.52
N ARG A 103 16.33 -18.44 -6.31
CA ARG A 103 17.56 -17.69 -6.03
C ARG A 103 17.49 -16.91 -4.71
N LEU A 104 16.30 -16.58 -4.24
CA LEU A 104 16.11 -15.89 -2.96
C LEU A 104 16.52 -16.76 -1.75
N ALA A 105 16.59 -18.09 -1.89
CA ALA A 105 17.07 -18.96 -0.83
C ALA A 105 18.57 -18.77 -0.49
N GLU A 106 19.33 -18.19 -1.40
CA GLU A 106 20.79 -18.08 -1.33
C GLU A 106 21.28 -16.70 -0.87
N VAL A 107 20.36 -15.72 -0.74
CA VAL A 107 20.69 -14.31 -0.50
C VAL A 107 19.90 -13.73 0.68
N PRO A 108 20.37 -12.62 1.30
CA PRO A 108 19.57 -11.90 2.29
C PRO A 108 18.29 -11.34 1.69
N VAL A 109 17.16 -11.58 2.34
CA VAL A 109 15.83 -11.09 1.92
C VAL A 109 15.19 -10.30 3.05
N GLY A 110 14.66 -9.13 2.68
CA GLY A 110 13.85 -8.30 3.55
C GLY A 110 12.39 -8.27 3.11
N HIS A 111 11.47 -8.35 4.06
CA HIS A 111 10.05 -8.12 3.81
C HIS A 111 9.35 -7.50 5.02
N THR A 112 8.12 -7.02 4.83
CA THR A 112 7.31 -6.50 5.93
C THR A 112 6.38 -7.56 6.46
N PHE A 113 6.19 -7.59 7.77
CA PHE A 113 5.08 -8.30 8.39
C PHE A 113 3.93 -7.34 8.72
N GLY A 114 2.69 -7.80 8.56
CA GLY A 114 1.51 -6.99 8.84
C GLY A 114 1.31 -6.77 10.34
N GLY A 115 0.98 -5.52 10.72
CA GLY A 115 0.72 -5.13 12.11
C GLY A 115 -0.68 -5.47 12.62
N ASP A 116 -1.59 -5.98 11.79
CA ASP A 116 -2.97 -6.30 12.17
C ASP A 116 -3.25 -7.79 11.93
N LYS A 117 -3.87 -8.44 12.92
CA LYS A 117 -4.29 -9.85 12.85
C LYS A 117 -5.18 -10.17 11.64
N PHE A 118 -5.83 -9.17 11.05
CA PHE A 118 -6.75 -9.32 9.93
C PHE A 118 -6.14 -9.02 8.55
N SER A 119 -4.88 -8.55 8.51
CA SER A 119 -4.14 -8.20 7.27
C SER A 119 -3.11 -9.27 6.85
N HIS A 120 -3.19 -10.47 7.42
CA HIS A 120 -2.24 -11.53 7.14
C HIS A 120 -2.50 -12.20 5.78
N THR A 121 -1.98 -11.62 4.71
CA THR A 121 -1.53 -12.47 3.61
C THR A 121 -0.09 -12.85 3.95
N PRO A 122 0.19 -14.10 4.32
CA PRO A 122 1.55 -14.54 4.57
C PRO A 122 2.41 -14.19 3.36
N PHE A 123 3.58 -13.62 3.62
CA PHE A 123 4.55 -13.37 2.57
C PHE A 123 5.39 -14.65 2.36
N ASP A 124 4.74 -15.69 1.87
CA ASP A 124 5.31 -17.03 1.68
C ASP A 124 5.38 -17.44 0.22
N SER A 125 4.84 -16.66 -0.69
CA SER A 125 4.75 -17.05 -2.09
C SER A 125 4.71 -15.87 -3.05
N VAL A 126 5.19 -16.10 -4.26
CA VAL A 126 5.05 -15.23 -5.42
C VAL A 126 4.32 -15.96 -6.53
N CYS A 127 3.71 -15.22 -7.44
CA CYS A 127 2.97 -15.75 -8.59
C CYS A 127 3.50 -15.16 -9.89
N LYS A 128 3.29 -15.91 -10.98
CA LYS A 128 3.56 -15.49 -12.37
C LYS A 128 2.65 -16.29 -13.30
N GLN A 129 1.85 -15.62 -14.11
CA GLN A 129 0.97 -16.24 -15.11
C GLN A 129 0.13 -17.41 -14.54
N GLY A 130 -0.51 -17.20 -13.38
CA GLY A 130 -1.32 -18.20 -12.69
C GLY A 130 -0.53 -19.31 -11.97
N LYS A 131 0.80 -19.36 -12.10
CA LYS A 131 1.66 -20.26 -11.32
C LYS A 131 2.00 -19.62 -9.98
N ARG A 132 2.12 -20.44 -8.94
CA ARG A 132 2.56 -20.01 -7.60
C ARG A 132 3.85 -20.73 -7.23
N CYS A 133 4.80 -19.97 -6.66
CA CYS A 133 6.04 -20.48 -6.12
C CYS A 133 6.13 -20.11 -4.63
N HIS A 134 6.29 -21.10 -3.76
CA HIS A 134 6.57 -20.85 -2.36
C HIS A 134 8.03 -20.44 -2.16
N LEU A 135 8.24 -19.43 -1.32
CA LEU A 135 9.57 -18.90 -1.04
C LEU A 135 10.24 -19.70 0.10
N HIS A 136 11.43 -20.17 -0.14
CA HIS A 136 12.28 -20.81 0.85
C HIS A 136 13.42 -19.88 1.25
N LEU A 137 13.16 -18.97 2.20
CA LEU A 137 14.11 -17.94 2.60
C LEU A 137 14.98 -18.45 3.76
N ARG A 138 16.30 -18.55 3.55
CA ARG A 138 17.25 -18.99 4.60
C ARG A 138 17.78 -17.84 5.43
N GLN A 139 17.91 -16.64 4.81
CA GLN A 139 18.37 -15.42 5.46
C GLN A 139 17.29 -14.37 5.26
N GLN A 140 16.51 -14.12 6.32
CA GLN A 140 15.40 -13.16 6.22
C GLN A 140 15.37 -12.20 7.39
N ILE A 141 14.96 -10.99 7.12
CA ILE A 141 14.62 -9.96 8.11
C ILE A 141 13.20 -9.50 7.86
N GLU A 142 12.39 -9.54 8.91
CA GLU A 142 11.03 -9.03 8.89
C GLU A 142 10.96 -7.66 9.56
N TRP A 143 10.41 -6.68 8.84
CA TRP A 143 10.27 -5.31 9.32
C TRP A 143 8.82 -4.98 9.61
N SER A 144 8.53 -4.38 10.76
CA SER A 144 7.23 -3.73 11.01
C SER A 144 7.10 -2.38 10.30
N SER A 145 8.22 -1.80 9.88
CA SER A 145 8.30 -0.52 9.18
C SER A 145 8.74 -0.71 7.72
N PRO A 146 7.87 -0.39 6.75
CA PRO A 146 8.24 -0.43 5.33
C PRO A 146 9.34 0.55 4.95
N ASN A 147 9.47 1.66 5.68
CA ASN A 147 10.55 2.62 5.46
C ASN A 147 11.92 1.99 5.76
N LEU A 148 12.03 1.23 6.85
CA LEU A 148 13.28 0.55 7.18
C LEU A 148 13.62 -0.54 6.18
N LEU A 149 12.62 -1.27 5.69
CA LEU A 149 12.83 -2.21 4.58
C LEU A 149 13.33 -1.48 3.34
N PHE A 150 12.71 -0.38 2.96
CA PHE A 150 13.10 0.40 1.78
C PHE A 150 14.54 0.90 1.86
N GLU A 151 14.94 1.46 3.02
CA GLU A 151 16.31 1.90 3.27
C GLU A 151 17.32 0.73 3.19
N SER A 152 16.98 -0.43 3.77
CA SER A 152 17.85 -1.62 3.70
C SER A 152 18.02 -2.12 2.26
N VAL A 153 16.96 -2.09 1.44
CA VAL A 153 17.03 -2.48 0.02
C VAL A 153 17.86 -1.47 -0.76
N LEU A 154 17.66 -0.17 -0.55
CA LEU A 154 18.46 0.90 -1.18
C LEU A 154 19.95 0.82 -0.83
N ALA A 155 20.26 0.45 0.40
CA ALA A 155 21.64 0.26 0.87
C ALA A 155 22.30 -1.01 0.28
N GLY A 156 21.56 -1.85 -0.44
CA GLY A 156 22.06 -3.10 -1.00
C GLY A 156 22.32 -4.19 0.05
N GLU A 157 21.66 -4.12 1.20
CA GLU A 157 21.80 -5.10 2.29
C GLU A 157 20.91 -6.33 2.08
N CYS A 158 19.77 -6.17 1.41
CA CYS A 158 18.84 -7.25 1.11
C CYS A 158 18.09 -7.01 -0.21
N ALA A 159 17.55 -8.08 -0.80
CA ALA A 159 16.52 -8.00 -1.83
C ALA A 159 15.13 -7.99 -1.19
N SER A 160 14.14 -7.37 -1.84
CA SER A 160 12.74 -7.46 -1.43
C SER A 160 11.92 -8.12 -2.54
N PRO A 161 11.25 -9.24 -2.26
CA PRO A 161 10.38 -9.89 -3.26
C PRO A 161 9.00 -9.20 -3.40
N GLY A 162 8.75 -8.10 -2.71
CA GLY A 162 7.45 -7.42 -2.78
C GLY A 162 7.42 -6.05 -2.11
N MET A 163 8.13 -5.07 -2.68
CA MET A 163 8.01 -3.67 -2.28
C MET A 163 6.77 -3.04 -2.91
N PRO A 164 5.91 -2.32 -2.15
CA PRO A 164 4.82 -1.57 -2.76
C PRO A 164 5.34 -0.57 -3.79
N LEU A 165 4.70 -0.51 -4.96
CA LEU A 165 5.14 0.32 -6.10
C LEU A 165 5.39 1.78 -5.71
N PHE A 166 4.49 2.37 -4.93
CA PHE A 166 4.61 3.78 -4.51
C PHE A 166 5.84 4.08 -3.62
N TYR A 167 6.47 3.06 -3.01
CA TYR A 167 7.73 3.23 -2.29
C TYR A 167 8.93 3.23 -3.23
N CYS A 168 8.91 2.40 -4.26
CA CYS A 168 10.09 2.15 -5.07
C CYS A 168 10.11 2.89 -6.42
N ILE A 169 9.00 3.48 -6.88
CA ILE A 169 8.91 4.07 -8.22
C ILE A 169 9.95 5.17 -8.48
N ASP A 170 10.21 6.05 -7.53
CA ASP A 170 11.22 7.10 -7.67
C ASP A 170 12.65 6.54 -7.70
N ALA A 171 12.91 5.50 -6.90
CA ALA A 171 14.20 4.82 -6.89
C ALA A 171 14.43 3.98 -8.17
N LEU A 172 13.37 3.36 -8.70
CA LEU A 172 13.38 2.67 -9.99
C LEU A 172 13.68 3.65 -11.14
N ARG A 173 13.01 4.82 -11.16
CA ARG A 173 13.27 5.87 -12.15
C ARG A 173 14.70 6.40 -12.07
N ALA A 174 15.25 6.50 -10.87
CA ALA A 174 16.63 6.95 -10.64
C ALA A 174 17.67 5.84 -10.75
N GLU A 175 17.28 4.63 -11.20
CA GLU A 175 18.12 3.44 -11.34
C GLU A 175 18.85 3.03 -10.05
N LYS A 176 18.37 3.49 -8.89
CA LYS A 176 18.85 3.08 -7.56
C LYS A 176 18.33 1.72 -7.13
N LEU A 177 17.21 1.31 -7.71
CA LEU A 177 16.63 -0.03 -7.60
C LEU A 177 16.36 -0.57 -8.99
N VAL A 178 16.42 -1.89 -9.13
CA VAL A 178 16.07 -2.61 -10.35
C VAL A 178 15.02 -3.69 -10.03
N PRO A 179 14.08 -3.96 -10.96
CA PRO A 179 13.17 -5.11 -10.82
C PRO A 179 13.96 -6.41 -10.88
N ILE A 180 13.55 -7.39 -10.07
CA ILE A 180 14.10 -8.75 -10.04
C ILE A 180 13.02 -9.78 -10.28
N LEU A 181 13.37 -11.07 -10.28
CA LEU A 181 12.47 -12.22 -10.38
C LEU A 181 11.72 -12.37 -11.71
N ASN A 182 12.10 -11.60 -12.73
CA ASN A 182 11.61 -11.77 -14.10
C ASN A 182 10.07 -12.00 -14.19
N GLY A 183 9.29 -11.07 -13.58
CA GLY A 183 7.82 -11.10 -13.57
C GLY A 183 7.18 -11.93 -12.44
N TRP A 184 7.91 -12.75 -11.68
CA TRP A 184 7.37 -13.30 -10.44
C TRP A 184 7.14 -12.19 -9.42
N HIS A 185 5.97 -12.13 -8.81
CA HIS A 185 5.59 -11.04 -7.91
C HIS A 185 4.67 -11.52 -6.79
N ARG A 186 4.58 -10.75 -5.72
CA ARG A 186 3.54 -10.90 -4.71
C ARG A 186 2.20 -10.52 -5.32
N ALA A 187 1.14 -11.29 -5.03
CA ALA A 187 -0.21 -10.98 -5.48
C ALA A 187 -0.63 -9.56 -5.10
N SER A 188 -1.16 -8.80 -6.06
CA SER A 188 -1.69 -7.47 -5.84
C SER A 188 -2.89 -7.50 -4.90
N GLN A 189 -3.14 -6.42 -4.16
CA GLN A 189 -4.20 -6.35 -3.15
C GLN A 189 -5.05 -5.10 -3.34
N PHE A 190 -6.38 -5.24 -3.22
CA PHE A 190 -7.26 -4.09 -3.21
C PHE A 190 -7.13 -3.30 -1.90
N ASN A 191 -7.17 -1.99 -2.04
CA ASN A 191 -7.18 -1.04 -0.95
C ASN A 191 -8.60 -0.52 -0.71
N TYR A 192 -8.99 -0.36 0.57
CA TYR A 192 -10.30 0.14 0.96
C TYR A 192 -10.19 1.20 2.05
N LEU A 193 -11.16 2.12 2.06
CA LEU A 193 -11.55 2.86 3.26
C LEU A 193 -12.82 2.24 3.80
N ALA A 194 -12.90 2.09 5.11
CA ALA A 194 -14.10 1.60 5.76
C ALA A 194 -14.55 2.56 6.86
N CYS A 195 -15.86 2.70 7.04
CA CYS A 195 -16.47 3.32 8.21
C CYS A 195 -17.62 2.46 8.71
N HIS A 196 -18.01 2.60 9.96
CA HIS A 196 -19.24 1.99 10.49
C HIS A 196 -20.45 2.43 9.65
N SER A 197 -21.40 1.54 9.38
CA SER A 197 -22.62 1.83 8.62
C SER A 197 -23.41 3.00 9.19
N SER A 198 -23.48 3.11 10.54
CA SER A 198 -24.10 4.23 11.25
C SER A 198 -23.42 5.59 10.99
N ARG A 199 -22.13 5.59 10.62
CA ARG A 199 -21.35 6.81 10.33
C ARG A 199 -21.45 7.24 8.87
N TRP A 200 -21.87 6.35 7.97
CA TRP A 200 -21.98 6.63 6.54
C TRP A 200 -22.91 7.79 6.20
N ASN A 201 -23.97 7.98 6.98
CA ASN A 201 -24.91 9.07 6.79
C ASN A 201 -24.43 10.42 7.34
N VAL A 202 -23.28 10.47 8.00
CA VAL A 202 -22.65 11.71 8.44
C VAL A 202 -22.02 12.41 7.24
N PRO A 203 -22.46 13.62 6.87
CA PRO A 203 -22.05 14.24 5.59
C PRO A 203 -20.55 14.39 5.43
N TYR A 204 -19.83 14.86 6.45
CA TYR A 204 -18.37 15.07 6.35
C TYR A 204 -17.58 13.76 6.27
N ILE A 205 -18.07 12.65 6.87
CA ILE A 205 -17.43 11.33 6.75
C ILE A 205 -17.54 10.83 5.33
N ARG A 206 -18.75 10.85 4.76
CA ARG A 206 -18.97 10.41 3.38
C ARG A 206 -18.22 11.27 2.36
N THR A 207 -18.21 12.59 2.55
CA THR A 207 -17.46 13.52 1.71
C THR A 207 -15.97 13.21 1.75
N PHE A 208 -15.39 13.03 2.94
CA PHE A 208 -13.99 12.68 3.10
C PHE A 208 -13.66 11.35 2.41
N MET A 209 -14.44 10.29 2.70
CA MET A 209 -14.17 8.97 2.15
C MET A 209 -14.21 8.95 0.63
N ASN A 210 -15.22 9.56 0.01
CA ASN A 210 -15.35 9.61 -1.45
C ASN A 210 -14.21 10.42 -2.07
N TRP A 211 -13.96 11.63 -1.59
CA TRP A 211 -12.89 12.50 -2.08
C TRP A 211 -11.53 11.83 -1.96
N PHE A 212 -11.25 11.26 -0.78
CA PHE A 212 -9.97 10.63 -0.50
C PHE A 212 -9.75 9.37 -1.34
N ALA A 213 -10.77 8.52 -1.49
CA ALA A 213 -10.69 7.30 -2.29
C ALA A 213 -10.39 7.62 -3.76
N GLU A 214 -11.07 8.62 -4.33
CA GLU A 214 -10.86 9.08 -5.70
C GLU A 214 -9.42 9.59 -5.91
N ARG A 215 -8.97 10.52 -5.07
CA ARG A 215 -7.62 11.10 -5.17
C ARG A 215 -6.50 10.08 -4.94
N PHE A 216 -6.75 9.14 -4.03
CA PHE A 216 -5.79 8.07 -3.80
C PHE A 216 -5.67 7.14 -5.01
N ALA A 217 -6.80 6.75 -5.61
CA ALA A 217 -6.81 5.93 -6.82
C ALA A 217 -6.13 6.64 -8.01
N GLU A 218 -6.36 7.95 -8.19
CA GLU A 218 -5.65 8.75 -9.20
C GLU A 218 -4.14 8.72 -9.00
N LYS A 219 -3.68 8.82 -7.75
CA LYS A 219 -2.27 8.78 -7.39
C LYS A 219 -1.64 7.40 -7.66
N GLU A 220 -2.32 6.31 -7.31
CA GLU A 220 -1.88 4.95 -7.65
C GLU A 220 -1.80 4.77 -9.17
N ALA A 221 -2.83 5.17 -9.93
CA ALA A 221 -2.84 5.10 -11.39
C ALA A 221 -1.72 5.92 -12.04
N HIS A 222 -1.29 7.01 -11.41
CA HIS A 222 -0.13 7.77 -11.87
C HIS A 222 1.15 6.95 -11.74
N TYR A 223 1.38 6.28 -10.60
CA TYR A 223 2.55 5.42 -10.40
C TYR A 223 2.57 4.21 -11.34
N GLU A 224 1.40 3.62 -11.60
CA GLU A 224 1.24 2.53 -12.58
C GLU A 224 1.67 2.98 -13.98
N LYS A 225 1.20 4.16 -14.43
CA LYS A 225 1.60 4.73 -15.73
C LYS A 225 3.10 5.03 -15.80
N GLU A 226 3.69 5.51 -14.72
CA GLU A 226 5.14 5.73 -14.66
C GLU A 226 5.91 4.41 -14.75
N PHE A 227 5.47 3.39 -14.03
CA PHE A 227 6.08 2.06 -14.09
C PHE A 227 5.99 1.46 -15.50
N ALA A 228 4.82 1.56 -16.14
CA ALA A 228 4.63 1.09 -17.51
C ALA A 228 5.55 1.79 -18.51
N LYS A 229 5.80 3.09 -18.36
CA LYS A 229 6.77 3.83 -19.19
C LYS A 229 8.21 3.35 -19.02
N LEU A 230 8.59 2.93 -17.81
CA LEU A 230 9.95 2.48 -17.51
C LEU A 230 10.20 1.02 -17.93
N PHE A 231 9.22 0.15 -17.72
CA PHE A 231 9.40 -1.30 -17.80
C PHE A 231 8.42 -2.01 -18.76
N GLY A 232 7.51 -1.28 -19.38
CA GLY A 232 6.51 -1.79 -20.34
C GLY A 232 5.16 -2.14 -19.70
N GLU A 233 4.11 -2.01 -20.50
CA GLU A 233 2.73 -2.33 -20.10
C GLU A 233 2.55 -3.83 -19.80
N GLU A 234 3.30 -4.69 -20.47
CA GLU A 234 3.22 -6.14 -20.29
C GLU A 234 3.62 -6.56 -18.87
N LEU A 235 4.75 -6.02 -18.37
CA LEU A 235 5.19 -6.29 -17.00
C LEU A 235 4.21 -5.71 -15.97
N LEU A 236 3.70 -4.49 -16.17
CA LEU A 236 2.68 -3.92 -15.30
C LEU A 236 1.43 -4.82 -15.26
N HIS A 237 0.95 -5.25 -16.42
CA HIS A 237 -0.21 -6.13 -16.51
C HIS A 237 0.01 -7.45 -15.73
N GLU A 238 1.20 -8.02 -15.83
CA GLU A 238 1.59 -9.22 -15.09
C GLU A 238 1.52 -8.99 -13.57
N LEU A 239 2.08 -7.88 -13.07
CA LEU A 239 2.04 -7.52 -11.65
C LEU A 239 0.62 -7.25 -11.10
N MET A 240 -0.33 -6.94 -11.98
CA MET A 240 -1.73 -6.70 -11.64
C MET A 240 -2.58 -7.99 -11.64
N THR A 241 -2.16 -9.01 -12.40
CA THR A 241 -2.89 -10.28 -12.55
C THR A 241 -2.29 -11.33 -11.62
N SER A 242 -3.04 -11.78 -10.61
CA SER A 242 -2.67 -12.83 -9.65
C SER A 242 -3.60 -14.01 -9.71
#